data_a46f231ea41fa062526127e05dd45645
#
_entry.id   a46f231ea41fa062526127e05dd45645
#
_cell.length_a   1.000
_cell.length_b   1.000
_cell.length_c   1.000
_cell.angle_alpha   90.00
_cell.angle_beta   90.00
_cell.angle_gamma   90.00
#
_symmetry.space_group_name_H-M   'P 1'
#
loop_
_entity.id
_entity.type
_entity.pdbx_description
1 polymer ?
#
loop_
_entity_poly.entity_id
_entity_poly.type
_entity_poly.pdbx_seq_one_letter_code
_entity_poly.pdbx_strand_id
1 'polypeptide(L)'
;MTEDHDEEDEPIRMDFRDEATARRWIEETRVKRPYRPRFFAAFAAALAGRQGLRVLELGSGPGQLARELLGHCDVERYVALDFSPAMHAIAGEQLGELAGRVTFVVRDFREAAWADGLGAFEAVVTMQAAHETRHKRHLVPLLERARTVLVPGGVLLYADHYLTPETRLPALAPAREEQPLALERAGFVDVHLRHEEGNLALWCGTNP
;
A
#
# COMPACT_ATOMS: atom_id res chain seq x y z
N MET A 1 26.05 22.92 14.96
CA MET A 1 25.51 21.67 15.53
C MET A 1 24.07 21.63 15.11
N THR A 2 23.81 21.13 13.91
CA THR A 2 22.48 20.76 13.45
C THR A 2 22.25 19.37 14.02
N GLU A 3 21.38 19.28 15.04
CA GLU A 3 21.03 18.03 15.69
C GLU A 3 20.39 17.10 14.67
N ASP A 4 20.84 15.88 14.71
CA ASP A 4 20.50 14.70 13.91
C ASP A 4 19.06 14.24 14.14
N HIS A 5 18.08 15.11 13.93
CA HIS A 5 16.64 14.76 13.99
C HIS A 5 16.15 14.01 12.75
N ASP A 6 17.01 13.83 11.73
CA ASP A 6 16.68 13.13 10.47
C ASP A 6 16.83 11.61 10.57
N GLU A 7 17.28 11.05 11.69
CA GLU A 7 17.52 9.61 11.84
C GLU A 7 16.47 8.84 12.66
N GLU A 8 15.57 9.51 13.37
CA GLU A 8 14.57 8.84 14.20
C GLU A 8 13.25 8.59 13.45
N ASP A 9 12.64 7.44 13.74
CA ASP A 9 11.31 7.13 13.21
C ASP A 9 10.26 8.07 13.83
N GLU A 10 9.37 8.59 12.99
CA GLU A 10 8.26 9.42 13.43
C GLU A 10 7.34 8.64 14.39
N PRO A 11 6.88 9.24 15.49
CA PRO A 11 6.01 8.56 16.44
C PRO A 11 4.65 8.20 15.83
N ILE A 12 4.05 7.10 16.31
CA ILE A 12 2.68 6.72 15.95
C ILE A 12 1.72 7.77 16.51
N ARG A 13 0.94 8.42 15.65
CA ARG A 13 0.02 9.50 16.01
C ARG A 13 -1.43 9.03 16.12
N MET A 14 -1.80 7.94 15.45
CA MET A 14 -3.14 7.34 15.51
C MET A 14 -3.03 5.85 15.74
N ASP A 15 -3.75 5.35 16.73
CA ASP A 15 -3.86 3.92 16.97
C ASP A 15 -5.08 3.37 16.20
N PHE A 16 -4.83 2.81 15.04
CA PHE A 16 -5.88 2.17 14.23
C PHE A 16 -6.36 0.82 14.78
N ARG A 17 -5.76 0.30 15.87
CA ARG A 17 -6.30 -0.85 16.59
C ARG A 17 -7.55 -0.49 17.38
N ASP A 18 -7.71 0.79 17.74
CA ASP A 18 -8.94 1.31 18.32
C ASP A 18 -9.99 1.54 17.22
N GLU A 19 -11.10 0.81 17.31
CA GLU A 19 -12.16 0.82 16.29
C GLU A 19 -12.80 2.20 16.12
N ALA A 20 -13.01 2.94 17.20
CA ALA A 20 -13.60 4.27 17.12
C ALA A 20 -12.69 5.25 16.38
N THR A 21 -11.38 5.16 16.62
CA THR A 21 -10.36 5.94 15.90
C THR A 21 -10.32 5.56 14.42
N ALA A 22 -10.37 4.24 14.10
CA ALA A 22 -10.40 3.76 12.73
C ALA A 22 -11.64 4.27 11.97
N ARG A 23 -12.85 4.15 12.53
CA ARG A 23 -14.10 4.62 11.92
C ARG A 23 -14.10 6.13 11.68
N ARG A 24 -13.66 6.93 12.67
CA ARG A 24 -13.52 8.39 12.51
C ARG A 24 -12.56 8.75 11.39
N TRP A 25 -11.39 8.10 11.32
CA TRP A 25 -10.42 8.34 10.25
C TRP A 25 -10.99 8.00 8.86
N ILE A 26 -11.76 6.92 8.73
CA ILE A 26 -12.41 6.53 7.48
C ILE A 26 -13.37 7.63 7.00
N GLU A 27 -14.23 8.13 7.89
CA GLU A 27 -15.17 9.20 7.55
C GLU A 27 -14.46 10.49 7.16
N GLU A 28 -13.44 10.89 7.92
CA GLU A 28 -12.61 12.06 7.59
C GLU A 28 -11.89 11.89 6.25
N THR A 29 -11.35 10.71 5.99
CA THR A 29 -10.60 10.41 4.76
C THR A 29 -11.52 10.46 3.55
N ARG A 30 -12.76 10.00 3.65
CA ARG A 30 -13.75 10.08 2.57
C ARG A 30 -13.98 11.52 2.10
N VAL A 31 -14.00 12.47 3.04
CA VAL A 31 -14.20 13.88 2.73
C VAL A 31 -12.90 14.55 2.27
N LYS A 32 -11.79 14.29 2.96
CA LYS A 32 -10.50 14.97 2.72
C LYS A 32 -9.76 14.45 1.48
N ARG A 33 -10.08 13.23 0.99
CA ARG A 33 -9.36 12.57 -0.10
C ARG A 33 -10.30 12.13 -1.25
N PRO A 34 -11.02 13.06 -1.89
CA PRO A 34 -11.99 12.76 -2.95
C PRO A 34 -11.35 12.21 -4.23
N TYR A 35 -10.03 12.26 -4.33
CA TYR A 35 -9.24 11.71 -5.44
C TYR A 35 -9.06 10.17 -5.36
N ARG A 36 -9.25 9.53 -4.20
CA ARG A 36 -8.98 8.10 -4.01
C ARG A 36 -9.67 7.17 -5.03
N PRO A 37 -10.95 7.39 -5.42
CA PRO A 37 -11.59 6.54 -6.44
C PRO A 37 -10.84 6.53 -7.78
N ARG A 38 -10.21 7.65 -8.18
CA ARG A 38 -9.41 7.70 -9.41
C ARG A 38 -8.14 6.85 -9.30
N PHE A 39 -7.51 6.83 -8.13
CA PHE A 39 -6.40 5.92 -7.87
C PHE A 39 -6.86 4.46 -7.89
N PHE A 40 -7.96 4.11 -7.24
CA PHE A 40 -8.49 2.73 -7.27
C PHE A 40 -8.71 2.26 -8.70
N ALA A 41 -9.36 3.08 -9.55
CA ALA A 41 -9.54 2.77 -10.96
C ALA A 41 -8.20 2.64 -11.70
N ALA A 42 -7.18 3.45 -11.36
CA ALA A 42 -5.84 3.34 -11.95
C ALA A 42 -5.14 2.04 -11.55
N PHE A 43 -5.31 1.55 -10.32
CA PHE A 43 -4.84 0.23 -9.90
C PHE A 43 -5.52 -0.88 -10.73
N ALA A 44 -6.84 -0.85 -10.87
CA ALA A 44 -7.57 -1.82 -11.67
C ALA A 44 -7.13 -1.78 -13.15
N ALA A 45 -6.97 -0.59 -13.73
CA ALA A 45 -6.48 -0.41 -15.09
C ALA A 45 -5.05 -0.95 -15.28
N ALA A 46 -4.18 -0.84 -14.27
CA ALA A 46 -2.83 -1.38 -14.33
C ALA A 46 -2.79 -2.92 -14.32
N LEU A 47 -3.82 -3.57 -13.79
CA LEU A 47 -3.96 -5.03 -13.74
C LEU A 47 -4.88 -5.57 -14.87
N ALA A 48 -5.47 -4.70 -15.68
CA ALA A 48 -6.39 -5.09 -16.74
C ALA A 48 -5.73 -6.07 -17.73
N GLY A 49 -6.49 -7.09 -18.16
CA GLY A 49 -6.04 -8.12 -19.09
C GLY A 49 -5.21 -9.25 -18.47
N ARG A 50 -4.79 -9.13 -17.21
CA ARG A 50 -4.19 -10.23 -16.45
C ARG A 50 -5.29 -11.16 -15.94
N GLN A 51 -5.03 -12.46 -15.90
CA GLN A 51 -6.01 -13.47 -15.47
C GLN A 51 -5.48 -14.27 -14.27
N GLY A 52 -6.41 -14.75 -13.44
CA GLY A 52 -6.10 -15.62 -12.31
C GLY A 52 -5.17 -14.95 -11.28
N LEU A 53 -5.35 -13.66 -11.03
CA LEU A 53 -4.44 -12.87 -10.19
C LEU A 53 -4.50 -13.31 -8.73
N ARG A 54 -3.35 -13.65 -8.15
CA ARG A 54 -3.16 -13.68 -6.70
C ARG A 54 -2.61 -12.33 -6.29
N VAL A 55 -3.39 -11.61 -5.50
CA VAL A 55 -3.09 -10.22 -5.09
C VAL A 55 -2.79 -10.18 -3.60
N LEU A 56 -1.70 -9.51 -3.22
CA LEU A 56 -1.40 -9.14 -1.84
C LEU A 56 -1.50 -7.63 -1.69
N GLU A 57 -2.36 -7.16 -0.80
CA GLU A 57 -2.46 -5.75 -0.43
C GLU A 57 -1.76 -5.49 0.90
N LEU A 58 -0.80 -4.56 0.92
CA LEU A 58 -0.09 -4.12 2.11
C LEU A 58 -0.73 -2.85 2.67
N GLY A 59 -1.15 -2.90 3.94
CA GLY A 59 -1.89 -1.82 4.58
C GLY A 59 -3.29 -1.68 3.99
N SER A 60 -4.05 -2.78 4.00
CA SER A 60 -5.33 -2.89 3.31
C SER A 60 -6.44 -1.97 3.87
N GLY A 61 -6.28 -1.52 5.12
CA GLY A 61 -7.26 -0.64 5.76
C GLY A 61 -8.69 -1.19 5.67
N PRO A 62 -9.67 -0.32 5.36
CA PRO A 62 -11.08 -0.69 5.35
C PRO A 62 -11.55 -1.39 4.05
N GLY A 63 -10.63 -1.91 3.21
CA GLY A 63 -10.96 -2.77 2.08
C GLY A 63 -11.46 -2.07 0.81
N GLN A 64 -11.24 -0.76 0.68
CA GLN A 64 -11.74 0.00 -0.48
C GLN A 64 -11.05 -0.40 -1.80
N LEU A 65 -9.72 -0.58 -1.78
CA LEU A 65 -8.97 -1.05 -2.93
C LEU A 65 -9.29 -2.51 -3.25
N ALA A 66 -9.46 -3.36 -2.22
CA ALA A 66 -9.92 -4.74 -2.39
C ALA A 66 -11.27 -4.81 -3.14
N ARG A 67 -12.25 -3.97 -2.75
CA ARG A 67 -13.54 -3.88 -3.44
C ARG A 67 -13.37 -3.57 -4.93
N GLU A 68 -12.54 -2.57 -5.24
CA GLU A 68 -12.29 -2.16 -6.64
C GLU A 68 -11.67 -3.30 -7.45
N LEU A 69 -10.59 -3.90 -6.94
CA LEU A 69 -9.88 -4.94 -7.67
C LEU A 69 -10.71 -6.23 -7.83
N LEU A 70 -11.45 -6.64 -6.79
CA LEU A 70 -12.35 -7.79 -6.86
C LEU A 70 -13.54 -7.58 -7.80
N GLY A 71 -13.94 -6.33 -8.02
CA GLY A 71 -15.03 -5.96 -8.91
C GLY A 71 -14.64 -5.81 -10.38
N HIS A 72 -13.38 -5.48 -10.66
CA HIS A 72 -12.94 -5.08 -12.00
C HIS A 72 -11.78 -5.92 -12.57
N CYS A 73 -11.15 -6.79 -11.78
CA CYS A 73 -10.05 -7.64 -12.20
C CYS A 73 -10.39 -9.12 -12.00
N ASP A 74 -9.76 -9.99 -12.78
CA ASP A 74 -9.85 -11.43 -12.62
C ASP A 74 -8.93 -11.89 -11.49
N VAL A 75 -9.44 -11.83 -10.25
CA VAL A 75 -8.70 -12.16 -9.03
C VAL A 75 -9.11 -13.54 -8.55
N GLU A 76 -8.15 -14.47 -8.53
CA GLU A 76 -8.29 -15.82 -7.99
C GLU A 76 -8.17 -15.82 -6.46
N ARG A 77 -7.19 -15.09 -5.93
CA ARG A 77 -6.91 -15.01 -4.50
C ARG A 77 -6.57 -13.57 -4.09
N TYR A 78 -7.23 -13.07 -3.05
CA TYR A 78 -6.91 -11.77 -2.47
C TYR A 78 -6.49 -11.91 -1.02
N VAL A 79 -5.29 -11.43 -0.69
CA VAL A 79 -4.78 -11.37 0.69
C VAL A 79 -4.67 -9.91 1.10
N ALA A 80 -5.44 -9.55 2.12
CA ALA A 80 -5.44 -8.23 2.72
C ALA A 80 -4.61 -8.26 4.01
N LEU A 81 -3.43 -7.63 4.00
CA LEU A 81 -2.54 -7.54 5.14
C LEU A 81 -2.65 -6.16 5.77
N ASP A 82 -2.95 -6.13 7.06
CA ASP A 82 -2.97 -4.91 7.88
C ASP A 82 -2.59 -5.25 9.33
N PHE A 83 -2.01 -4.30 10.03
CA PHE A 83 -1.65 -4.50 11.45
C PHE A 83 -2.84 -4.33 12.39
N SER A 84 -3.96 -3.79 11.90
CA SER A 84 -5.17 -3.45 12.67
C SER A 84 -6.28 -4.48 12.49
N PRO A 85 -6.61 -5.28 13.52
CA PRO A 85 -7.81 -6.12 13.50
C PRO A 85 -9.10 -5.31 13.35
N ALA A 86 -9.15 -4.07 13.87
CA ALA A 86 -10.30 -3.19 13.72
C ALA A 86 -10.52 -2.77 12.27
N MET A 87 -9.45 -2.46 11.53
CA MET A 87 -9.56 -2.19 10.09
C MET A 87 -10.09 -3.41 9.32
N HIS A 88 -9.65 -4.62 9.65
CA HIS A 88 -10.16 -5.85 9.02
C HIS A 88 -11.63 -6.12 9.35
N ALA A 89 -12.07 -5.87 10.59
CA ALA A 89 -13.49 -5.99 10.95
C ALA A 89 -14.35 -5.03 10.10
N ILE A 90 -13.93 -3.76 10.00
CA ILE A 90 -14.61 -2.75 9.19
C ILE A 90 -14.56 -3.13 7.69
N ALA A 91 -13.42 -3.65 7.21
CA ALA A 91 -13.30 -4.12 5.83
C ALA A 91 -14.28 -5.26 5.53
N GLY A 92 -14.44 -6.21 6.44
CA GLY A 92 -15.43 -7.28 6.32
C GLY A 92 -16.87 -6.75 6.19
N GLU A 93 -17.23 -5.77 7.02
CA GLU A 93 -18.53 -5.09 6.96
C GLU A 93 -18.72 -4.37 5.62
N GLN A 94 -17.72 -3.58 5.20
CA GLN A 94 -17.79 -2.78 3.99
C GLN A 94 -17.79 -3.62 2.70
N LEU A 95 -17.05 -4.70 2.66
CA LEU A 95 -16.99 -5.60 1.50
C LEU A 95 -18.29 -6.42 1.33
N GLY A 96 -19.02 -6.71 2.42
CA GLY A 96 -20.21 -7.51 2.37
C GLY A 96 -19.93 -8.91 1.80
N GLU A 97 -20.66 -9.34 0.77
CA GLU A 97 -20.46 -10.66 0.15
C GLU A 97 -19.03 -10.86 -0.42
N LEU A 98 -18.37 -9.79 -0.85
CA LEU A 98 -16.99 -9.87 -1.34
C LEU A 98 -15.98 -10.25 -0.25
N ALA A 99 -16.32 -10.07 1.04
CA ALA A 99 -15.44 -10.45 2.15
C ALA A 99 -15.07 -11.94 2.12
N GLY A 100 -15.98 -12.80 1.63
CA GLY A 100 -15.71 -14.24 1.45
C GLY A 100 -14.61 -14.56 0.43
N ARG A 101 -14.21 -13.60 -0.40
CA ARG A 101 -13.12 -13.71 -1.38
C ARG A 101 -11.78 -13.17 -0.87
N VAL A 102 -11.74 -12.63 0.36
CA VAL A 102 -10.57 -12.00 0.96
C VAL A 102 -10.04 -12.82 2.12
N THR A 103 -8.74 -13.09 2.12
CA THR A 103 -8.04 -13.63 3.27
C THR A 103 -7.44 -12.46 4.06
N PHE A 104 -7.97 -12.20 5.24
CA PHE A 104 -7.47 -11.16 6.14
C PHE A 104 -6.29 -11.68 6.95
N VAL A 105 -5.15 -10.98 6.91
CA VAL A 105 -3.92 -11.35 7.62
C VAL A 105 -3.48 -10.19 8.52
N VAL A 106 -3.60 -10.39 9.83
CA VAL A 106 -3.14 -9.39 10.80
C VAL A 106 -1.64 -9.52 10.98
N ARG A 107 -0.89 -8.64 10.35
CA ARG A 107 0.58 -8.52 10.45
C ARG A 107 1.02 -7.09 10.27
N ASP A 108 2.10 -6.74 10.94
CA ASP A 108 2.77 -5.45 10.77
C ASP A 108 3.91 -5.60 9.75
N PHE A 109 3.84 -4.88 8.64
CA PHE A 109 4.87 -4.94 7.60
C PHE A 109 6.20 -4.27 8.03
N ARG A 110 6.27 -3.66 9.21
CA ARG A 110 7.53 -3.22 9.85
C ARG A 110 8.30 -4.38 10.47
N GLU A 111 7.65 -5.50 10.75
CA GLU A 111 8.29 -6.71 11.26
C GLU A 111 9.00 -7.45 10.14
N ALA A 112 10.22 -7.95 10.39
CA ALA A 112 11.02 -8.61 9.35
C ALA A 112 10.34 -9.85 8.73
N ALA A 113 9.50 -10.54 9.50
CA ALA A 113 8.85 -11.80 9.09
C ALA A 113 7.44 -11.61 8.48
N TRP A 114 7.02 -10.38 8.16
CA TRP A 114 5.65 -10.14 7.71
C TRP A 114 5.26 -10.92 6.44
N ALA A 115 6.23 -11.19 5.57
CA ALA A 115 6.02 -11.88 4.29
C ALA A 115 6.04 -13.41 4.41
N ASP A 116 6.49 -13.97 5.54
CA ASP A 116 6.75 -15.40 5.68
C ASP A 116 5.46 -16.23 5.56
N GLY A 117 5.51 -17.26 4.70
CA GLY A 117 4.40 -18.20 4.51
C GLY A 117 3.18 -17.63 3.77
N LEU A 118 3.23 -16.41 3.23
CA LEU A 118 2.10 -15.85 2.47
C LEU A 118 1.93 -16.49 1.08
N GLY A 119 2.99 -17.09 0.54
CA GLY A 119 3.00 -17.69 -0.80
C GLY A 119 3.53 -16.71 -1.85
N ALA A 120 3.14 -16.93 -3.11
CA ALA A 120 3.58 -16.13 -4.25
C ALA A 120 2.39 -15.45 -4.92
N PHE A 121 2.60 -14.23 -5.46
CA PHE A 121 1.57 -13.34 -5.99
C PHE A 121 1.96 -12.82 -7.37
N GLU A 122 0.98 -12.61 -8.24
CA GLU A 122 1.12 -11.90 -9.51
C GLU A 122 1.14 -10.39 -9.32
N ALA A 123 0.51 -9.91 -8.23
CA ALA A 123 0.53 -8.49 -7.91
C ALA A 123 0.67 -8.27 -6.39
N VAL A 124 1.54 -7.34 -6.02
CA VAL A 124 1.56 -6.70 -4.70
C VAL A 124 1.10 -5.27 -4.89
N VAL A 125 0.13 -4.84 -4.09
CA VAL A 125 -0.43 -3.48 -4.15
C VAL A 125 -0.34 -2.81 -2.80
N THR A 126 -0.07 -1.51 -2.78
CA THR A 126 -0.08 -0.71 -1.55
C THR A 126 -0.48 0.73 -1.89
N MET A 127 -1.39 1.29 -1.11
CA MET A 127 -1.87 2.66 -1.31
C MET A 127 -1.94 3.43 0.01
N GLN A 128 -1.12 4.48 0.11
CA GLN A 128 -1.07 5.35 1.29
C GLN A 128 -0.84 4.58 2.60
N ALA A 129 0.06 3.60 2.55
CA ALA A 129 0.39 2.76 3.70
C ALA A 129 1.91 2.64 3.94
N ALA A 130 2.75 2.75 2.91
CA ALA A 130 4.19 2.57 3.07
C ALA A 130 4.83 3.63 4.00
N HIS A 131 4.27 4.84 4.08
CA HIS A 131 4.71 5.86 5.04
C HIS A 131 4.47 5.46 6.51
N GLU A 132 3.65 4.44 6.78
CA GLU A 132 3.50 3.88 8.13
C GLU A 132 4.72 3.07 8.59
N THR A 133 5.72 2.87 7.74
CA THR A 133 7.07 2.44 8.17
C THR A 133 7.78 3.49 9.02
N ARG A 134 7.21 4.68 9.15
CA ARG A 134 7.55 5.79 10.04
C ARG A 134 8.81 6.56 9.66
N HIS A 135 9.50 6.16 8.59
CA HIS A 135 10.57 6.92 7.96
C HIS A 135 10.81 6.45 6.52
N LYS A 136 11.06 7.38 5.60
CA LYS A 136 11.34 7.09 4.17
C LYS A 136 12.53 6.14 3.95
N ARG A 137 13.49 6.06 4.91
CA ARG A 137 14.62 5.11 4.86
C ARG A 137 14.17 3.64 4.81
N HIS A 138 12.98 3.35 5.33
CA HIS A 138 12.43 1.99 5.36
C HIS A 138 11.69 1.60 4.07
N LEU A 139 11.53 2.54 3.12
CA LEU A 139 10.82 2.26 1.88
C LEU A 139 11.52 1.19 1.05
N VAL A 140 12.82 1.32 0.77
CA VAL A 140 13.57 0.32 -0.01
C VAL A 140 13.52 -1.07 0.63
N PRO A 141 13.82 -1.26 1.93
CA PRO A 141 13.66 -2.55 2.61
C PRO A 141 12.25 -3.15 2.51
N LEU A 142 11.19 -2.33 2.64
CA LEU A 142 9.81 -2.78 2.46
C LEU A 142 9.57 -3.30 1.04
N LEU A 143 10.02 -2.56 0.03
CA LEU A 143 9.86 -2.91 -1.38
C LEU A 143 10.68 -4.15 -1.77
N GLU A 144 11.91 -4.29 -1.27
CA GLU A 144 12.72 -5.51 -1.42
C GLU A 144 12.00 -6.73 -0.87
N ARG A 145 11.40 -6.60 0.32
CA ARG A 145 10.65 -7.69 0.92
C ARG A 145 9.37 -8.00 0.13
N ALA A 146 8.65 -6.99 -0.36
CA ALA A 146 7.49 -7.16 -1.23
C ALA A 146 7.86 -7.91 -2.52
N ARG A 147 9.06 -7.65 -3.07
CA ARG A 147 9.56 -8.36 -4.25
C ARG A 147 9.74 -9.86 -4.01
N THR A 148 10.14 -10.28 -2.80
CA THR A 148 10.36 -11.73 -2.51
C THR A 148 9.10 -12.58 -2.57
N VAL A 149 7.92 -11.99 -2.48
CA VAL A 149 6.64 -12.70 -2.59
C VAL A 149 5.99 -12.56 -3.97
N LEU A 150 6.63 -11.85 -4.91
CA LEU A 150 6.19 -11.76 -6.29
C LEU A 150 6.78 -12.90 -7.14
N VAL A 151 5.95 -13.45 -8.02
CA VAL A 151 6.44 -14.34 -9.08
C VAL A 151 7.31 -13.57 -10.08
N PRO A 152 8.20 -14.22 -10.85
CA PRO A 152 8.83 -13.59 -12.01
C PRO A 152 7.78 -13.01 -12.97
N GLY A 153 7.95 -11.77 -13.43
CA GLY A 153 6.95 -11.04 -14.22
C GLY A 153 5.75 -10.49 -13.43
N GLY A 154 5.71 -10.75 -12.11
CA GLY A 154 4.74 -10.14 -11.21
C GLY A 154 4.98 -8.64 -11.03
N VAL A 155 3.97 -7.89 -10.62
CA VAL A 155 4.05 -6.43 -10.54
C VAL A 155 3.84 -5.92 -9.12
N LEU A 156 4.58 -4.88 -8.77
CA LEU A 156 4.30 -4.03 -7.63
C LEU A 156 3.56 -2.79 -8.12
N LEU A 157 2.44 -2.47 -7.49
CA LEU A 157 1.74 -1.19 -7.64
C LEU A 157 1.86 -0.43 -6.32
N TYR A 158 2.68 0.61 -6.33
CA TYR A 158 2.99 1.44 -5.16
C TYR A 158 2.42 2.83 -5.34
N ALA A 159 1.50 3.24 -4.45
CA ALA A 159 0.98 4.59 -4.41
C ALA A 159 1.17 5.22 -3.03
N ASP A 160 1.99 6.26 -2.94
CA ASP A 160 2.14 7.01 -1.70
C ASP A 160 2.49 8.49 -1.96
N HIS A 161 2.36 9.26 -0.90
CA HIS A 161 2.68 10.68 -0.92
C HIS A 161 4.18 10.91 -1.13
N TYR A 162 4.49 11.97 -1.87
CA TYR A 162 5.83 12.49 -1.98
C TYR A 162 5.95 13.87 -1.33
N LEU A 163 7.18 14.26 -1.03
CA LEU A 163 7.54 15.51 -0.38
C LEU A 163 7.13 16.72 -1.22
N THR A 164 6.43 17.67 -0.59
CA THR A 164 6.14 19.01 -1.11
C THR A 164 6.49 20.06 -0.06
N PRO A 165 6.54 21.35 -0.40
CA PRO A 165 6.77 22.41 0.59
C PRO A 165 5.75 22.42 1.74
N GLU A 166 4.55 21.90 1.52
CA GLU A 166 3.46 21.83 2.51
C GLU A 166 3.48 20.55 3.34
N THR A 167 4.41 19.62 3.07
CA THR A 167 4.49 18.35 3.78
C THR A 167 4.86 18.57 5.25
N ARG A 168 3.98 18.15 6.15
CA ARG A 168 4.15 18.35 7.61
C ARG A 168 5.15 17.40 8.25
N LEU A 169 5.38 16.23 7.65
CA LEU A 169 6.23 15.16 8.14
C LEU A 169 7.17 14.71 7.02
N PRO A 170 8.22 15.49 6.73
CA PRO A 170 9.12 15.25 5.59
C PRO A 170 9.89 13.90 5.73
N ALA A 171 10.09 13.43 6.95
CA ALA A 171 10.74 12.13 7.18
C ALA A 171 9.93 10.95 6.65
N LEU A 172 8.60 11.08 6.49
CA LEU A 172 7.74 10.01 6.00
C LEU A 172 7.67 9.91 4.47
N ALA A 173 7.97 11.01 3.76
CA ALA A 173 7.77 11.10 2.33
C ALA A 173 9.09 11.29 1.60
N PRO A 174 9.46 10.40 0.67
CA PRO A 174 10.57 10.66 -0.25
C PRO A 174 10.24 11.82 -1.19
N ALA A 175 11.24 12.45 -1.80
CA ALA A 175 11.00 13.34 -2.91
C ALA A 175 10.33 12.57 -4.07
N ARG A 176 9.61 13.29 -4.96
CA ARG A 176 8.90 12.65 -6.07
C ARG A 176 9.82 11.76 -6.93
N GLU A 177 11.00 12.27 -7.22
CA GLU A 177 12.02 11.60 -8.05
C GLU A 177 12.66 10.41 -7.31
N GLU A 178 12.63 10.39 -5.99
CA GLU A 178 13.16 9.29 -5.18
C GLU A 178 12.24 8.07 -5.18
N GLN A 179 10.93 8.23 -5.44
CA GLN A 179 9.98 7.11 -5.43
C GLN A 179 10.33 6.06 -6.51
N PRO A 180 10.45 6.38 -7.82
CA PRO A 180 10.83 5.38 -8.80
C PRO A 180 12.24 4.82 -8.55
N LEU A 181 13.19 5.64 -8.10
CA LEU A 181 14.52 5.17 -7.72
C LEU A 181 14.49 4.17 -6.55
N ALA A 182 13.55 4.30 -5.62
CA ALA A 182 13.39 3.33 -4.53
C ALA A 182 12.90 1.96 -5.07
N LEU A 183 11.99 1.95 -6.04
CA LEU A 183 11.57 0.71 -6.71
C LEU A 183 12.75 0.07 -7.46
N GLU A 184 13.52 0.86 -8.22
CA GLU A 184 14.70 0.37 -8.94
C GLU A 184 15.77 -0.19 -7.98
N ARG A 185 16.07 0.51 -6.89
CA ARG A 185 16.99 0.04 -5.83
C ARG A 185 16.52 -1.26 -5.17
N ALA A 186 15.20 -1.45 -5.02
CA ALA A 186 14.62 -2.68 -4.52
C ALA A 186 14.65 -3.83 -5.55
N GLY A 187 15.17 -3.58 -6.76
CA GLY A 187 15.37 -4.58 -7.80
C GLY A 187 14.19 -4.77 -8.75
N PHE A 188 13.25 -3.82 -8.79
CA PHE A 188 12.20 -3.80 -9.81
C PHE A 188 12.74 -3.22 -11.12
N VAL A 189 12.23 -3.73 -12.24
CA VAL A 189 12.52 -3.24 -13.59
C VAL A 189 11.25 -2.63 -14.20
N ASP A 190 11.39 -1.97 -15.37
CA ASP A 190 10.28 -1.32 -16.07
C ASP A 190 9.45 -0.41 -15.16
N VAL A 191 10.13 0.36 -14.32
CA VAL A 191 9.48 1.28 -13.38
C VAL A 191 8.88 2.47 -14.13
N HIS A 192 7.57 2.66 -14.01
CA HIS A 192 6.88 3.75 -14.69
C HIS A 192 5.66 4.26 -13.90
N LEU A 193 5.33 5.54 -14.14
CA LEU A 193 4.18 6.20 -13.55
C LEU A 193 2.87 5.72 -14.20
N ARG A 194 1.89 5.38 -13.40
CA ARG A 194 0.54 4.97 -13.84
C ARG A 194 -0.51 6.07 -13.62
N HIS A 195 -0.41 6.79 -12.53
CA HIS A 195 -1.33 7.88 -12.19
C HIS A 195 -0.67 8.83 -11.18
N GLU A 196 -1.02 10.09 -11.26
CA GLU A 196 -0.55 11.10 -10.30
C GLU A 196 -1.63 12.18 -10.14
N GLU A 197 -1.88 12.56 -8.90
CA GLU A 197 -2.77 13.67 -8.57
C GLU A 197 -2.38 14.29 -7.22
N GLY A 198 -2.25 15.62 -7.19
CA GLY A 198 -1.75 16.35 -6.02
C GLY A 198 -0.30 15.91 -5.73
N ASN A 199 -0.07 15.46 -4.51
CA ASN A 199 1.22 14.91 -4.07
C ASN A 199 1.20 13.39 -3.89
N LEU A 200 0.33 12.70 -4.59
CA LEU A 200 0.22 11.24 -4.57
C LEU A 200 0.52 10.70 -5.97
N ALA A 201 1.44 9.75 -6.07
CA ALA A 201 1.82 9.10 -7.32
C ALA A 201 1.69 7.58 -7.21
N LEU A 202 1.13 6.94 -8.24
CA LEU A 202 1.05 5.50 -8.43
C LEU A 202 2.12 5.05 -9.41
N TRP A 203 3.06 4.28 -8.94
CA TRP A 203 4.13 3.67 -9.73
C TRP A 203 3.88 2.18 -9.92
N CYS A 204 4.29 1.67 -11.06
CA CYS A 204 4.34 0.24 -11.36
C CYS A 204 5.79 -0.17 -11.57
N GLY A 205 6.19 -1.28 -10.97
CA GLY A 205 7.49 -1.93 -11.22
C GLY A 205 7.29 -3.43 -11.40
N THR A 206 8.08 -4.05 -12.28
CA THR A 206 8.01 -5.49 -12.58
C THR A 206 9.12 -6.23 -11.83
N ASN A 207 8.78 -7.37 -11.22
CA ASN A 207 9.77 -8.31 -10.68
C ASN A 207 10.41 -9.07 -11.84
N PRO A 208 11.75 -8.98 -12.05
CA PRO A 208 12.43 -9.69 -13.14
C PRO A 208 12.33 -11.21 -13.07
#